data_ed0347bafb888c7fde5cc23aa4c68b89
#
_entry.id   ed0347bafb888c7fde5cc23aa4c68b89
#
_cell.length_a   1.000
_cell.length_b   1.000
_cell.length_c   1.000
_cell.angle_alpha   90.00
_cell.angle_beta   90.00
_cell.angle_gamma   90.00
#
_symmetry.space_group_name_H-M   'P 1'
#
loop_
_entity.id
_entity.type
_entity.pdbx_description
1 polymer ?
#
loop_
_entity_poly.entity_id
_entity_poly.type
_entity_poly.pdbx_seq_one_letter_code
_entity_poly.pdbx_strand_id
1 'polypeptide(L)'
;MMEHDVDGSDDSAPSPEILLDVMGQQCPLPVLRARKRLLNLEPGALLRVFVTDPVSRIDMPHFCTETGHELVETRDRGGWIEFLIRRGADIRSPD
;
A
#
# COMPACT_ATOMS: atom_id res chain seq x y z
N MET A 1 -8.67 -16.58 -27.00
CA MET A 1 -8.16 -16.61 -26.70
C MET A 1 -7.84 -16.46 -26.35
N MET A 2 -7.78 -16.38 -26.15
CA MET A 2 -7.20 -16.20 -25.63
C MET A 2 -6.82 -16.06 -25.18
N GLU A 3 -6.83 -15.94 -24.91
CA GLU A 3 -6.34 -15.80 -24.37
C GLU A 3 -6.03 -15.70 -23.87
N HIS A 4 -6.10 -15.47 -23.85
CA HIS A 4 -5.53 -15.24 -23.12
C HIS A 4 -5.43 -15.23 -22.54
N ASP A 5 -5.69 -15.09 -22.58
CA ASP A 5 -5.28 -15.07 -21.85
C ASP A 5 -5.18 -15.09 -21.24
N VAL A 6 -5.56 -15.02 -21.33
CA VAL A 6 -5.22 -15.04 -20.60
C VAL A 6 -5.05 -15.15 -19.98
N ASP A 7 -5.15 -15.01 -19.85
CA ASP A 7 -4.79 -15.11 -19.12
C ASP A 7 -4.56 -15.33 -18.48
N GLY A 8 -4.70 -15.39 -18.29
CA GLY A 8 -4.28 -15.55 -17.59
C GLY A 8 -4.11 -15.52 -16.91
N SER A 9 -3.95 -15.29 -16.84
CA SER A 9 -3.62 -15.35 -16.18
C SER A 9 -3.59 -15.36 -15.31
N ASP A 10 -3.76 -14.97 -15.07
CA ASP A 10 -3.72 -14.98 -14.28
C ASP A 10 -4.15 -15.18 -13.39
N ASP A 11 -4.65 -15.08 -13.54
CA ASP A 11 -5.45 -15.37 -12.64
C ASP A 11 -5.03 -16.17 -11.57
N SER A 12 -4.23 -16.85 -11.55
CA SER A 12 -3.62 -17.52 -10.47
C SER A 12 -2.86 -16.57 -9.57
N ALA A 13 -2.68 -15.36 -9.97
CA ALA A 13 -2.07 -14.36 -9.11
C ALA A 13 -2.95 -14.14 -7.87
N PRO A 14 -2.40 -14.28 -6.64
CA PRO A 14 -3.24 -14.20 -5.45
C PRO A 14 -3.88 -12.84 -5.27
N SER A 15 -3.13 -11.76 -5.39
CA SER A 15 -3.66 -10.42 -5.19
C SER A 15 -2.97 -9.47 -6.12
N PRO A 16 -3.70 -8.54 -6.71
CA PRO A 16 -3.04 -7.51 -7.51
C PRO A 16 -2.19 -6.62 -6.61
N GLU A 17 -1.10 -6.17 -7.16
CA GLU A 17 -0.26 -5.20 -6.48
C GLU A 17 -0.54 -3.84 -7.10
N ILE A 18 -1.01 -2.92 -6.28
CA ILE A 18 -1.39 -1.59 -6.73
C ILE A 18 -0.27 -0.63 -6.35
N LEU A 19 0.05 0.28 -7.23
CA LEU A 19 1.09 1.27 -7.00
C LEU A 19 0.47 2.62 -6.66
N LEU A 20 0.96 3.24 -5.59
CA LEU A 20 0.56 4.59 -5.21
C LEU A 20 1.80 5.44 -5.09
N ASP A 21 1.92 6.43 -5.97
CA ASP A 21 3.07 7.33 -5.99
C ASP A 21 2.66 8.64 -5.33
N VAL A 22 3.19 8.87 -4.14
CA VAL A 22 2.95 10.12 -3.41
C VAL A 22 4.26 10.84 -3.14
N MET A 23 5.23 10.63 -4.01
CA MET A 23 6.50 11.35 -3.90
C MET A 23 6.26 12.84 -4.07
N GLY A 24 6.99 13.64 -3.31
CA GLY A 24 6.81 15.07 -3.32
C GLY A 24 5.75 15.57 -2.37
N GLN A 25 4.93 14.68 -1.83
CA GLN A 25 3.89 15.08 -0.86
C GLN A 25 4.43 14.93 0.56
N GLN A 26 4.00 15.84 1.41
CA GLN A 26 4.48 15.87 2.79
C GLN A 26 3.43 15.35 3.76
N CYS A 27 3.90 14.84 4.90
CA CYS A 27 3.03 14.41 5.97
C CYS A 27 2.00 15.50 6.29
N PRO A 28 0.73 15.13 6.46
CA PRO A 28 0.19 13.77 6.56
C PRO A 28 -0.36 13.18 5.25
N LEU A 29 -0.11 13.83 4.12
CA LEU A 29 -0.73 13.45 2.86
C LEU A 29 -0.41 12.01 2.43
N PRO A 30 0.86 11.53 2.53
CA PRO A 30 1.13 10.15 2.11
C PRO A 30 0.28 9.13 2.85
N VAL A 31 0.12 9.29 4.16
CA VAL A 31 -0.69 8.37 4.95
C VAL A 31 -2.16 8.48 4.59
N LEU A 32 -2.66 9.69 4.41
CA LEU A 32 -4.06 9.90 4.06
C LEU A 32 -4.39 9.31 2.69
N ARG A 33 -3.46 9.44 1.74
CA ARG A 33 -3.66 8.88 0.42
C ARG A 33 -3.63 7.35 0.46
N ALA A 34 -2.69 6.79 1.23
CA ALA A 34 -2.61 5.34 1.38
C ALA A 34 -3.87 4.81 2.04
N ARG A 35 -4.35 5.50 3.08
CA ARG A 35 -5.57 5.09 3.76
C ARG A 35 -6.75 5.03 2.80
N LYS A 36 -6.92 6.08 2.03
CA LYS A 36 -8.04 6.15 1.10
C LYS A 36 -7.94 5.04 0.05
N ARG A 37 -6.74 4.81 -0.46
CA ARG A 37 -6.55 3.79 -1.48
C ARG A 37 -6.84 2.40 -0.93
N LEU A 38 -6.36 2.11 0.29
CA LEU A 38 -6.56 0.81 0.90
C LEU A 38 -8.02 0.51 1.16
N LEU A 39 -8.82 1.53 1.49
CA LEU A 39 -10.24 1.34 1.70
C LEU A 39 -10.96 0.85 0.45
N ASN A 40 -10.40 1.12 -0.71
CA ASN A 40 -11.01 0.73 -1.98
C ASN A 40 -10.44 -0.58 -2.52
N LEU A 41 -9.57 -1.23 -1.76
CA LEU A 41 -8.99 -2.50 -2.17
C LEU A 41 -9.64 -3.63 -1.39
N GLU A 42 -9.51 -4.84 -1.91
CA GLU A 42 -10.05 -6.00 -1.23
C GLU A 42 -9.07 -6.51 -0.18
N PRO A 43 -9.58 -7.20 0.84
CA PRO A 43 -8.69 -7.77 1.86
C PRO A 43 -7.62 -8.64 1.22
N GLY A 44 -6.39 -8.47 1.67
CA GLY A 44 -5.26 -9.22 1.15
C GLY A 44 -4.56 -8.56 -0.03
N ALA A 45 -5.16 -7.52 -0.62
CA ALA A 45 -4.53 -6.81 -1.72
C ALA A 45 -3.27 -6.10 -1.23
N LEU A 46 -2.31 -5.95 -2.14
CA LEU A 46 -1.04 -5.31 -1.81
C LEU A 46 -1.00 -3.91 -2.41
N LEU A 47 -0.58 -2.96 -1.59
CA LEU A 47 -0.39 -1.58 -2.02
C LEU A 47 1.07 -1.22 -1.84
N ARG A 48 1.71 -0.81 -2.92
CA ARG A 48 3.09 -0.37 -2.89
C ARG A 48 3.09 1.16 -2.96
N VAL A 49 3.67 1.80 -1.95
CA VAL A 49 3.60 3.26 -1.80
C VAL A 49 5.00 3.84 -1.91
N PHE A 50 5.17 4.82 -2.78
CA PHE A 50 6.45 5.53 -2.96
C PHE A 50 6.34 6.89 -2.28
N VAL A 51 7.25 7.18 -1.37
CA VAL A 51 7.20 8.39 -0.54
C VAL A 51 8.58 9.02 -0.45
N THR A 52 8.63 10.35 -0.50
CA THR A 52 9.89 11.05 -0.28
C THR A 52 9.97 11.67 1.09
N ASP A 53 8.84 11.84 1.79
CA ASP A 53 8.82 12.49 3.09
C ASP A 53 9.41 11.55 4.15
N PRO A 54 10.50 11.95 4.83
CA PRO A 54 11.13 11.08 5.83
C PRO A 54 10.26 10.80 7.05
N VAL A 55 9.31 11.66 7.36
CA VAL A 55 8.41 11.44 8.50
C VAL A 55 7.56 10.20 8.29
N SER A 56 7.36 9.81 7.04
CA SER A 56 6.58 8.61 6.72
C SER A 56 7.20 7.34 7.29
N ARG A 57 8.50 7.34 7.60
CA ARG A 57 9.12 6.19 8.26
C ARG A 57 8.47 5.88 9.60
N ILE A 58 7.93 6.91 10.23
CA ILE A 58 7.27 6.77 11.53
C ILE A 58 5.77 6.64 11.33
N ASP A 59 5.20 7.50 10.49
CA ASP A 59 3.76 7.60 10.35
C ASP A 59 3.15 6.38 9.66
N MET A 60 3.83 5.84 8.66
CA MET A 60 3.25 4.74 7.89
C MET A 60 3.13 3.46 8.71
N PRO A 61 4.19 3.04 9.45
CA PRO A 61 4.04 1.86 10.31
C PRO A 61 2.99 2.06 11.39
N HIS A 62 2.93 3.25 11.96
CA HIS A 62 1.95 3.57 12.99
C HIS A 62 0.53 3.46 12.44
N PHE A 63 0.31 4.03 11.27
CA PHE A 63 -0.98 3.96 10.60
C PHE A 63 -1.40 2.51 10.36
N CYS A 64 -0.48 1.67 9.86
CA CYS A 64 -0.80 0.27 9.59
C CYS A 64 -1.19 -0.45 10.86
N THR A 65 -0.46 -0.22 11.93
CA THR A 65 -0.75 -0.86 13.21
C THR A 65 -2.12 -0.45 13.74
N GLU A 66 -2.42 0.84 13.65
CA GLU A 66 -3.67 1.36 14.21
C GLU A 66 -4.89 0.93 13.43
N THR A 67 -4.76 0.74 12.13
CA THR A 67 -5.91 0.43 11.29
C THR A 67 -6.05 -1.03 10.95
N GLY A 68 -5.08 -1.86 11.32
CA GLY A 68 -5.18 -3.29 11.07
C GLY A 68 -4.64 -3.76 9.73
N HIS A 69 -3.91 -2.91 9.03
CA HIS A 69 -3.20 -3.32 7.83
C HIS A 69 -1.84 -3.88 8.22
N GLU A 70 -1.26 -4.68 7.33
CA GLU A 70 0.05 -5.26 7.57
C GLU A 70 1.10 -4.54 6.75
N LEU A 71 2.13 -4.02 7.41
CA LEU A 71 3.28 -3.45 6.72
C LEU A 71 4.23 -4.61 6.40
N VAL A 72 4.21 -5.03 5.15
CA VAL A 72 4.96 -6.21 4.72
C VAL A 72 6.43 -5.90 4.59
N GLU A 73 6.76 -4.72 4.05
CA GLU A 73 8.14 -4.41 3.73
C GLU A 73 8.33 -2.90 3.70
N THR A 74 9.50 -2.44 4.13
CA THR A 74 9.93 -1.06 4.00
C THR A 74 11.32 -1.08 3.38
N ARG A 75 11.51 -0.33 2.29
CA ARG A 75 12.79 -0.25 1.63
C ARG A 75 13.21 1.20 1.48
N ASP A 76 14.44 1.47 1.92
CA ASP A 76 15.04 2.78 1.73
C ASP A 76 15.76 2.76 0.38
N ARG A 77 15.30 3.62 -0.53
CA ARG A 77 15.85 3.66 -1.88
C ARG A 77 16.80 4.83 -2.10
N GLY A 78 17.29 5.43 -1.01
CA GLY A 78 18.20 6.54 -1.11
C GLY A 78 17.49 7.87 -0.95
N GLY A 79 16.86 8.35 -1.99
CA GLY A 79 16.13 9.61 -1.94
C GLY A 79 14.65 9.46 -1.68
N TRP A 80 14.18 8.21 -1.52
CA TRP A 80 12.76 7.95 -1.31
C TRP A 80 12.59 6.61 -0.62
N ILE A 81 11.37 6.36 -0.16
CA ILE A 81 11.05 5.16 0.63
C ILE A 81 9.93 4.42 -0.05
N GLU A 82 10.05 3.10 -0.05
CA GLU A 82 9.05 2.22 -0.64
C GLU A 82 8.43 1.39 0.48
N PHE A 83 7.11 1.49 0.63
CA PHE A 83 6.36 0.69 1.60
C PHE A 83 5.49 -0.30 0.85
N LEU A 84 5.45 -1.54 1.34
CA LEU A 84 4.54 -2.54 0.81
C LEU A 84 3.56 -2.90 1.91
N ILE A 85 2.29 -2.62 1.67
CA ILE A 85 1.23 -2.76 2.67
C ILE A 85 0.20 -3.77 2.18
N ARG A 86 -0.15 -4.74 3.03
CA ARG A 86 -1.23 -5.67 2.74
C ARG A 86 -2.50 -5.18 3.42
N ARG A 87 -3.56 -5.05 2.63
CA ARG A 87 -4.83 -4.58 3.16
C ARG A 87 -5.38 -5.60 4.14
N GLY A 88 -5.70 -5.13 5.35
CA GLY A 88 -6.23 -5.99 6.38
C GLY A 88 -7.67 -6.40 6.10
N ALA A 89 -8.06 -7.54 6.66
CA ALA A 89 -9.41 -8.04 6.51
C ALA A 89 -10.38 -7.34 7.45
N ASP A 90 -9.89 -6.89 8.60
CA ASP A 90 -10.73 -6.30 9.64
C ASP A 90 -10.10 -4.96 10.04
N ILE A 91 -10.27 -3.97 9.17
CA ILE A 91 -9.64 -2.68 9.39
C ILE A 91 -10.48 -1.80 10.29
N ARG A 92 -9.78 -0.95 11.05
CA ARG A 92 -10.40 -0.05 11.99
C ARG A 92 -10.12 1.39 11.61
N SER A 93 -11.08 2.25 11.93
CA SER A 93 -10.89 3.67 11.73
C SER A 93 -9.90 4.20 12.77
N PRO A 94 -8.95 5.05 12.36
CA PRO A 94 -7.98 5.58 13.31
C PRO A 94 -8.53 6.64 14.25
N ASP A 95 -9.73 7.12 14.03
CA ASP A 95 -10.29 8.12 14.96
C ASP A 95 -11.42 7.58 15.82
#